data_637cd4612a0906a70e691408acf632af
#
_entry.id   637cd4612a0906a70e691408acf632af
#
_cell.length_a   1.000
_cell.length_b   1.000
_cell.length_c   1.000
_cell.angle_alpha   90.00
_cell.angle_beta   90.00
_cell.angle_gamma   90.00
#
_symmetry.space_group_name_H-M   'P 1'
#
loop_
_entity.id
_entity.type
_entity.pdbx_description
1 polymer ?
#
loop_
_entity_poly.entity_id
_entity_poly.type
_entity_poly.pdbx_seq_one_letter_code
_entity_poly.pdbx_strand_id
1 'polypeptide(L)'
;MDRRRFILTTGVGALAANLRGESSGQLNRIATENAKEGSRDWQLTRVRADGGNYRSPWIEGYCSRQSVRAGETIDVMVSANPARKFRLEFFRLGYYGGRGARKVLELPTLAATPQPTPAPGEKNLHECRWAVTHTLTIPADWLSGVYLGRMTTIPEQPDEPYWQSYVTFIVKDDRPADFLFQCSDNTWQAYNRWPNNYSIYTHPKGVQGPWAQVSFDRPYGRESQFAGIVNDPLTMGSGEFLPFEFPLAYWMEQHGYDVTYCANADLLTPD
;
A
#
# COMPACT_ATOMS: atom_id res chain seq x y z
N MET A 1 38.52 -17.63 42.68
CA MET A 1 38.17 -18.44 41.48
C MET A 1 37.35 -17.59 40.54
N ASP A 2 38.01 -17.06 39.54
CA ASP A 2 37.49 -16.04 38.64
C ASP A 2 36.80 -16.72 37.42
N ARG A 3 35.51 -16.50 37.22
CA ARG A 3 34.67 -17.08 36.13
C ARG A 3 34.35 -16.06 35.05
N ARG A 4 35.24 -15.10 34.78
CA ARG A 4 35.06 -14.11 33.75
C ARG A 4 36.21 -14.09 32.74
N ARG A 5 36.30 -15.14 31.93
CA ARG A 5 37.03 -15.11 30.66
C ARG A 5 36.46 -16.19 29.75
N PHE A 6 35.43 -15.87 28.98
CA PHE A 6 35.07 -16.68 27.82
C PHE A 6 34.80 -15.76 26.62
N ILE A 7 35.80 -15.67 25.81
CA ILE A 7 35.81 -15.57 24.34
C ILE A 7 35.00 -14.44 23.70
N LEU A 8 35.73 -13.39 23.38
CA LEU A 8 35.52 -12.53 22.23
C LEU A 8 36.74 -12.72 21.34
N THR A 9 36.62 -13.57 20.33
CA THR A 9 37.50 -13.50 19.15
C THR A 9 36.91 -14.32 18.00
N THR A 10 36.71 -13.64 16.89
CA THR A 10 36.70 -14.12 15.50
C THR A 10 35.60 -15.08 15.08
N GLY A 11 34.63 -14.57 14.31
CA GLY A 11 33.71 -15.41 13.55
C GLY A 11 32.55 -14.70 12.87
N VAL A 12 32.52 -13.38 12.78
CA VAL A 12 31.39 -12.68 12.15
C VAL A 12 31.69 -12.20 10.73
N GLY A 13 32.87 -12.46 10.22
CA GLY A 13 33.29 -11.94 8.91
C GLY A 13 33.19 -12.90 7.71
N ALA A 14 32.82 -14.15 7.90
CA ALA A 14 32.97 -15.16 6.84
C ALA A 14 31.69 -15.91 6.42
N LEU A 15 30.53 -15.69 7.05
CA LEU A 15 29.28 -16.39 6.67
C LEU A 15 28.35 -15.61 5.77
N ALA A 16 28.57 -14.32 5.56
CA ALA A 16 27.74 -13.50 4.67
C ALA A 16 28.13 -13.57 3.18
N ALA A 17 29.26 -14.20 2.86
CA ALA A 17 29.80 -14.20 1.49
C ALA A 17 29.42 -15.42 0.63
N ASN A 18 28.78 -16.47 1.18
CA ASN A 18 28.55 -17.73 0.47
C ASN A 18 27.07 -18.07 0.21
N LEU A 19 26.14 -17.14 0.39
CA LEU A 19 24.75 -17.32 -0.05
C LEU A 19 24.43 -16.62 -1.39
N ARG A 20 25.45 -16.09 -2.07
CA ARG A 20 25.31 -15.78 -3.49
C ARG A 20 25.50 -17.09 -4.25
N GLY A 21 24.41 -17.86 -4.38
CA GLY A 21 24.34 -18.83 -5.46
C GLY A 21 24.69 -18.10 -6.76
N GLU A 22 25.57 -18.68 -7.57
CA GLU A 22 25.87 -18.22 -8.91
C GLU A 22 24.56 -18.25 -9.72
N SER A 23 23.77 -17.18 -9.63
CA SER A 23 22.65 -16.97 -10.55
C SER A 23 23.28 -16.63 -11.88
N SER A 24 23.08 -17.52 -12.86
CA SER A 24 23.27 -17.29 -14.28
C SER A 24 23.02 -15.81 -14.61
N GLY A 25 23.96 -15.11 -15.21
CA GLY A 25 24.08 -13.68 -15.55
C GLY A 25 22.84 -12.85 -15.90
N GLN A 26 21.72 -13.14 -15.30
CA GLN A 26 20.49 -12.36 -15.39
C GLN A 26 20.62 -11.16 -14.45
N LEU A 27 20.64 -9.96 -15.03
CA LEU A 27 20.70 -8.71 -14.26
C LEU A 27 19.57 -8.70 -13.23
N ASN A 28 19.93 -8.57 -11.96
CA ASN A 28 18.96 -8.39 -10.88
C ASN A 28 18.15 -7.11 -11.13
N ARG A 29 16.89 -7.28 -11.54
CA ARG A 29 16.01 -6.18 -11.95
C ARG A 29 15.68 -5.26 -10.77
N ILE A 30 15.55 -5.81 -9.58
CA ILE A 30 15.25 -5.04 -8.36
C ILE A 30 16.46 -4.17 -7.98
N ALA A 31 17.68 -4.70 -8.04
CA ALA A 31 18.87 -3.92 -7.80
C ALA A 31 19.04 -2.78 -8.82
N THR A 32 18.77 -3.07 -10.11
CA THR A 32 18.78 -2.07 -11.17
C THR A 32 17.71 -0.99 -10.96
N GLU A 33 16.52 -1.38 -10.55
CA GLU A 33 15.44 -0.44 -10.24
C GLU A 33 15.81 0.46 -9.05
N ASN A 34 16.33 -0.12 -7.98
CA ASN A 34 16.72 0.61 -6.76
C ASN A 34 17.94 1.54 -6.94
N ALA A 35 18.68 1.39 -8.04
CA ALA A 35 19.75 2.32 -8.42
C ALA A 35 19.23 3.62 -9.06
N LYS A 36 17.95 3.66 -9.46
CA LYS A 36 17.32 4.88 -9.97
C LYS A 36 17.10 5.90 -8.85
N GLU A 37 16.95 7.16 -9.24
CA GLU A 37 16.69 8.23 -8.29
C GLU A 37 15.34 8.02 -7.57
N GLY A 38 15.40 7.95 -6.24
CA GLY A 38 14.21 7.87 -5.39
C GLY A 38 13.68 9.25 -4.98
N SER A 39 12.49 9.27 -4.43
CA SER A 39 11.85 10.47 -3.88
C SER A 39 11.28 10.17 -2.50
N ARG A 40 11.25 11.16 -1.63
CA ARG A 40 10.51 11.14 -0.35
C ARG A 40 9.11 11.72 -0.47
N ASP A 41 8.77 12.27 -1.62
CA ASP A 41 7.48 12.92 -1.87
C ASP A 41 6.28 11.96 -1.85
N TRP A 42 6.54 10.64 -1.80
CA TRP A 42 5.48 9.66 -1.66
C TRP A 42 4.73 9.77 -0.32
N GLN A 43 5.37 10.32 0.71
CA GLN A 43 4.79 10.42 2.05
C GLN A 43 3.64 11.42 2.09
N LEU A 44 2.59 11.08 2.83
CA LEU A 44 1.54 12.04 3.14
C LEU A 44 2.08 13.08 4.13
N THR A 45 1.74 14.30 3.91
CA THR A 45 2.14 15.43 4.77
C THR A 45 0.95 16.10 5.45
N ARG A 46 -0.27 15.85 4.96
CA ARG A 46 -1.48 16.42 5.52
C ARG A 46 -2.68 15.51 5.28
N VAL A 47 -3.15 14.88 6.34
CA VAL A 47 -4.33 14.01 6.33
C VAL A 47 -5.40 14.60 7.24
N ARG A 48 -6.67 14.44 6.84
CA ARG A 48 -7.80 14.79 7.69
C ARG A 48 -8.75 13.60 7.78
N ALA A 49 -8.72 12.92 8.92
CA ALA A 49 -9.70 11.89 9.21
C ALA A 49 -11.02 12.51 9.69
N ASP A 50 -12.12 11.79 9.51
CA ASP A 50 -13.42 12.14 10.08
C ASP A 50 -13.44 11.98 11.62
N GLY A 51 -14.57 12.31 12.24
CA GLY A 51 -14.73 12.22 13.69
C GLY A 51 -14.60 10.79 14.26
N GLY A 52 -14.85 9.76 13.44
CA GLY A 52 -14.63 8.35 13.79
C GLY A 52 -13.19 7.89 13.57
N ASN A 53 -12.38 8.65 12.91
CA ASN A 53 -11.01 8.33 12.48
C ASN A 53 -10.91 7.12 11.54
N TYR A 54 -11.98 6.76 10.83
CA TYR A 54 -11.99 5.59 9.95
C TYR A 54 -11.91 5.92 8.47
N ARG A 55 -12.15 7.17 8.09
CA ARG A 55 -12.14 7.61 6.71
C ARG A 55 -11.62 9.04 6.56
N SER A 56 -11.27 9.41 5.34
CA SER A 56 -10.88 10.77 4.94
C SER A 56 -11.83 11.30 3.86
N PRO A 57 -13.02 11.79 4.21
CA PRO A 57 -14.03 12.15 3.22
C PRO A 57 -13.61 13.31 2.31
N TRP A 58 -12.59 14.10 2.69
CA TRP A 58 -12.04 15.17 1.84
C TRP A 58 -11.35 14.66 0.59
N ILE A 59 -10.73 13.48 0.67
CA ILE A 59 -10.29 12.69 -0.46
C ILE A 59 -10.00 11.26 -0.02
N GLU A 60 -10.63 10.30 -0.64
CA GLU A 60 -10.44 8.87 -0.42
C GLU A 60 -10.73 8.11 -1.72
N GLY A 61 -10.17 6.92 -1.85
CA GLY A 61 -10.36 6.12 -3.05
C GLY A 61 -9.95 4.67 -2.88
N TYR A 62 -10.22 3.89 -3.90
CA TYR A 62 -9.81 2.49 -3.99
C TYR A 62 -9.59 2.10 -5.45
N CYS A 63 -8.94 0.96 -5.65
CA CYS A 63 -8.69 0.40 -6.98
C CYS A 63 -9.62 -0.80 -7.22
N SER A 64 -9.99 -1.03 -8.49
CA SER A 64 -10.86 -2.16 -8.88
C SER A 64 -10.22 -3.54 -8.69
N ARG A 65 -8.92 -3.60 -8.46
CA ARG A 65 -8.15 -4.83 -8.23
C ARG A 65 -7.05 -4.58 -7.20
N GLN A 66 -6.67 -5.63 -6.47
CA GLN A 66 -5.55 -5.59 -5.53
C GLN A 66 -4.22 -5.79 -6.25
N SER A 67 -4.22 -6.56 -7.34
CA SER A 67 -3.06 -6.79 -8.19
C SER A 67 -3.39 -6.70 -9.67
N VAL A 68 -2.39 -6.35 -10.46
CA VAL A 68 -2.49 -6.14 -11.90
C VAL A 68 -1.12 -6.38 -12.55
N ARG A 69 -1.10 -6.86 -13.79
CA ARG A 69 0.16 -7.02 -14.55
C ARG A 69 0.50 -5.74 -15.34
N ALA A 70 1.77 -5.57 -15.65
CA ALA A 70 2.19 -4.58 -16.64
C ALA A 70 1.45 -4.82 -17.97
N GLY A 71 0.96 -3.75 -18.60
CA GLY A 71 0.13 -3.78 -19.80
C GLY A 71 -1.36 -3.96 -19.57
N GLU A 72 -1.80 -4.41 -18.39
CA GLU A 72 -3.22 -4.48 -18.01
C GLU A 72 -3.74 -3.12 -17.52
N THR A 73 -5.04 -3.04 -17.30
CA THR A 73 -5.71 -1.83 -16.78
C THR A 73 -6.23 -2.05 -15.38
N ILE A 74 -6.23 -0.96 -14.61
CA ILE A 74 -6.85 -0.87 -13.29
C ILE A 74 -7.67 0.42 -13.20
N ASP A 75 -8.88 0.33 -12.68
CA ASP A 75 -9.70 1.50 -12.44
C ASP A 75 -9.43 2.07 -11.04
N VAL A 76 -9.42 3.39 -10.97
CA VAL A 76 -9.29 4.15 -9.74
C VAL A 76 -10.57 4.91 -9.50
N MET A 77 -11.23 4.63 -8.40
CA MET A 77 -12.44 5.29 -7.93
C MET A 77 -12.09 6.25 -6.81
N VAL A 78 -12.44 7.53 -6.96
CA VAL A 78 -12.12 8.59 -5.99
C VAL A 78 -13.37 9.35 -5.60
N SER A 79 -13.50 9.60 -4.31
CA SER A 79 -14.50 10.49 -3.74
C SER A 79 -13.82 11.68 -3.10
N ALA A 80 -14.36 12.88 -3.30
CA ALA A 80 -13.94 14.08 -2.58
C ALA A 80 -15.18 14.88 -2.16
N ASN A 81 -15.27 15.21 -0.88
CA ASN A 81 -16.35 16.01 -0.33
C ASN A 81 -15.79 17.21 0.46
N PRO A 82 -16.03 18.44 -0.01
CA PRO A 82 -16.75 18.81 -1.22
C PRO A 82 -16.05 18.38 -2.52
N ALA A 83 -16.79 18.42 -3.65
CA ALA A 83 -16.22 18.15 -4.97
C ALA A 83 -15.03 19.09 -5.24
N ARG A 84 -13.94 18.56 -5.79
CA ARG A 84 -12.73 19.35 -6.07
C ARG A 84 -11.79 18.69 -7.06
N LYS A 85 -10.85 19.49 -7.55
CA LYS A 85 -9.72 19.00 -8.34
C LYS A 85 -8.66 18.40 -7.43
N PHE A 86 -7.91 17.44 -7.96
CA PHE A 86 -6.80 16.82 -7.25
C PHE A 86 -5.70 16.36 -8.20
N ARG A 87 -4.50 16.17 -7.66
CA ARG A 87 -3.38 15.50 -8.33
C ARG A 87 -3.33 14.04 -7.91
N LEU A 88 -2.98 13.15 -8.84
CA LEU A 88 -2.75 11.75 -8.59
C LEU A 88 -1.36 11.37 -9.11
N GLU A 89 -0.49 11.01 -8.19
CA GLU A 89 0.91 10.69 -8.43
C GLU A 89 1.17 9.27 -7.96
N PHE A 90 1.76 8.44 -8.84
CA PHE A 90 2.06 7.05 -8.52
C PHE A 90 3.52 6.86 -8.14
N PHE A 91 3.75 6.09 -7.09
CA PHE A 91 5.06 5.78 -6.55
C PHE A 91 5.20 4.26 -6.40
N ARG A 92 6.30 3.69 -6.92
CA ARG A 92 6.71 2.33 -6.57
C ARG A 92 7.48 2.38 -5.26
N LEU A 93 7.04 1.60 -4.27
CA LEU A 93 7.76 1.45 -3.01
C LEU A 93 8.97 0.54 -3.18
N GLY A 94 10.03 0.78 -2.42
CA GLY A 94 11.28 0.03 -2.45
C GLY A 94 12.38 0.73 -1.64
N TYR A 95 13.64 0.40 -1.88
CA TYR A 95 14.76 1.01 -1.14
C TYR A 95 15.18 2.39 -1.69
N TYR A 96 15.51 2.47 -2.99
CA TYR A 96 15.91 3.68 -3.71
C TYR A 96 16.91 4.57 -2.95
N GLY A 97 18.02 3.99 -2.50
CA GLY A 97 19.06 4.71 -1.76
C GLY A 97 18.57 5.30 -0.44
N GLY A 98 17.60 4.67 0.22
CA GLY A 98 17.04 5.15 1.50
C GLY A 98 15.88 6.13 1.36
N ARG A 99 15.38 6.39 0.13
CA ARG A 99 14.25 7.29 -0.13
C ARG A 99 12.90 6.63 0.09
N GLY A 100 12.82 5.30 0.00
CA GLY A 100 11.61 4.52 0.25
C GLY A 100 10.69 4.34 -0.94
N ALA A 101 10.76 5.20 -1.95
CA ALA A 101 10.00 5.05 -3.18
C ALA A 101 10.61 5.84 -4.35
N ARG A 102 10.11 5.58 -5.55
CA ARG A 102 10.34 6.35 -6.76
C ARG A 102 9.01 6.78 -7.38
N LYS A 103 8.89 8.08 -7.73
CA LYS A 103 7.75 8.56 -8.51
C LYS A 103 7.87 7.98 -9.94
N VAL A 104 6.83 7.27 -10.36
CA VAL A 104 6.79 6.57 -11.65
C VAL A 104 5.86 7.24 -12.64
N LEU A 105 4.83 7.93 -12.16
CA LEU A 105 3.86 8.61 -13.01
C LEU A 105 3.18 9.74 -12.23
N GLU A 106 2.87 10.81 -12.93
CA GLU A 106 1.96 11.87 -12.47
C GLU A 106 0.91 12.08 -13.56
N LEU A 107 -0.36 12.01 -13.18
CA LEU A 107 -1.46 12.23 -14.10
C LEU A 107 -1.76 13.74 -14.23
N PRO A 108 -2.35 14.16 -15.35
CA PRO A 108 -2.99 15.46 -15.43
C PRO A 108 -3.98 15.66 -14.28
N THR A 109 -4.26 16.90 -13.94
CA THR A 109 -5.24 17.24 -12.89
C THR A 109 -6.58 16.56 -13.16
N LEU A 110 -7.06 15.81 -12.17
CA LEU A 110 -8.36 15.14 -12.19
C LEU A 110 -9.38 15.90 -11.34
N ALA A 111 -10.67 15.55 -11.47
CA ALA A 111 -11.74 16.03 -10.63
C ALA A 111 -12.43 14.85 -9.94
N ALA A 112 -12.79 15.04 -8.68
CA ALA A 112 -13.60 14.10 -7.92
C ALA A 112 -14.83 14.79 -7.33
N THR A 113 -15.93 14.04 -7.26
CA THR A 113 -17.19 14.46 -6.63
C THR A 113 -17.50 13.53 -5.46
N PRO A 114 -18.35 13.94 -4.51
CA PRO A 114 -18.79 13.07 -3.46
C PRO A 114 -19.42 11.80 -4.03
N GLN A 115 -18.93 10.65 -3.59
CA GLN A 115 -19.49 9.35 -3.93
C GLN A 115 -20.29 8.82 -2.73
N PRO A 116 -21.36 8.01 -2.98
CA PRO A 116 -22.21 7.55 -1.90
C PRO A 116 -21.48 6.60 -0.95
N THR A 117 -21.72 6.78 0.35
CA THR A 117 -21.37 5.74 1.33
C THR A 117 -22.40 4.62 1.20
N PRO A 118 -21.99 3.36 0.95
CA PRO A 118 -22.94 2.26 0.81
C PRO A 118 -23.66 2.01 2.13
N ALA A 119 -24.95 1.71 2.05
CA ALA A 119 -25.68 1.16 3.19
C ALA A 119 -25.12 -0.23 3.52
N PRO A 120 -25.19 -0.65 4.81
CA PRO A 120 -24.83 -2.02 5.18
C PRO A 120 -25.70 -3.03 4.43
N GLY A 121 -25.07 -3.93 3.70
CA GLY A 121 -25.73 -5.07 3.09
C GLY A 121 -25.89 -6.24 4.05
N GLU A 122 -26.12 -7.44 3.50
CA GLU A 122 -26.16 -8.66 4.28
C GLU A 122 -24.84 -8.82 5.05
N LYS A 123 -24.93 -9.28 6.31
CA LYS A 123 -23.76 -9.43 7.20
C LYS A 123 -22.91 -8.17 7.34
N ASN A 124 -23.55 -7.00 7.33
CA ASN A 124 -22.91 -5.69 7.45
C ASN A 124 -21.84 -5.40 6.38
N LEU A 125 -21.96 -6.02 5.21
CA LEU A 125 -21.06 -5.75 4.09
C LEU A 125 -21.21 -4.31 3.60
N HIS A 126 -20.11 -3.57 3.53
CA HIS A 126 -20.03 -2.28 2.88
C HIS A 126 -19.20 -2.43 1.59
N GLU A 127 -19.88 -2.38 0.47
CA GLU A 127 -19.30 -2.51 -0.86
C GLU A 127 -19.65 -1.28 -1.67
N CYS A 128 -18.64 -0.54 -2.10
CA CYS A 128 -18.81 0.65 -2.92
C CYS A 128 -19.08 0.27 -4.38
N ARG A 129 -19.89 1.12 -5.04
CA ARG A 129 -20.12 1.08 -6.49
C ARG A 129 -19.89 2.48 -7.05
N TRP A 130 -18.70 3.00 -6.76
CA TRP A 130 -18.36 4.35 -7.17
C TRP A 130 -18.07 4.41 -8.67
N ALA A 131 -18.40 5.56 -9.25
CA ALA A 131 -18.01 5.84 -10.62
C ALA A 131 -16.49 5.84 -10.78
N VAL A 132 -16.02 5.29 -11.88
CA VAL A 132 -14.59 5.30 -12.23
C VAL A 132 -14.15 6.74 -12.44
N THR A 133 -13.13 7.15 -11.73
CA THR A 133 -12.50 8.48 -11.88
C THR A 133 -11.42 8.46 -12.95
N HIS A 134 -10.64 7.38 -13.00
CA HIS A 134 -9.59 7.21 -13.99
C HIS A 134 -9.29 5.73 -14.23
N THR A 135 -9.10 5.34 -15.47
CA THR A 135 -8.58 4.02 -15.86
C THR A 135 -7.10 4.16 -16.18
N LEU A 136 -6.24 3.52 -15.41
CA LEU A 136 -4.80 3.49 -15.61
C LEU A 136 -4.41 2.23 -16.37
N THR A 137 -3.77 2.38 -17.52
CA THR A 137 -3.03 1.29 -18.15
C THR A 137 -1.64 1.22 -17.50
N ILE A 138 -1.29 0.08 -16.91
CA ILE A 138 0.01 -0.09 -16.25
C ILE A 138 1.11 -0.10 -17.32
N PRO A 139 2.08 0.82 -17.28
CA PRO A 139 3.18 0.84 -18.24
C PRO A 139 3.94 -0.48 -18.26
N ALA A 140 4.37 -0.90 -19.46
CA ALA A 140 5.03 -2.19 -19.66
C ALA A 140 6.40 -2.30 -18.94
N ASP A 141 7.00 -1.18 -18.58
CA ASP A 141 8.28 -1.09 -17.87
C ASP A 141 8.13 -1.01 -16.34
N TRP A 142 6.92 -1.03 -15.82
CA TRP A 142 6.73 -1.09 -14.38
C TRP A 142 7.07 -2.47 -13.85
N LEU A 143 7.97 -2.50 -12.87
CA LEU A 143 8.38 -3.74 -12.21
C LEU A 143 7.39 -4.15 -11.13
N SER A 144 7.39 -5.43 -10.83
CA SER A 144 6.67 -5.97 -9.68
C SER A 144 7.03 -5.20 -8.41
N GLY A 145 6.01 -4.93 -7.59
CA GLY A 145 6.13 -4.14 -6.36
C GLY A 145 4.79 -3.62 -5.88
N VAL A 146 4.81 -2.98 -4.72
CA VAL A 146 3.64 -2.26 -4.19
C VAL A 146 3.70 -0.82 -4.65
N TYR A 147 2.56 -0.33 -5.14
CA TYR A 147 2.41 1.02 -5.68
C TYR A 147 1.39 1.81 -4.87
N LEU A 148 1.76 3.04 -4.55
CA LEU A 148 0.87 4.01 -3.92
C LEU A 148 0.51 5.10 -4.93
N GLY A 149 -0.78 5.31 -5.13
CA GLY A 149 -1.30 6.49 -5.80
C GLY A 149 -1.60 7.56 -4.75
N ARG A 150 -0.72 8.56 -4.61
CA ARG A 150 -0.95 9.68 -3.70
C ARG A 150 -1.92 10.67 -4.32
N MET A 151 -3.08 10.81 -3.71
CA MET A 151 -4.08 11.82 -4.05
C MET A 151 -3.83 13.08 -3.22
N THR A 152 -3.79 14.23 -3.86
CA THR A 152 -3.62 15.52 -3.19
C THR A 152 -4.66 16.50 -3.73
N THR A 153 -5.57 16.97 -2.87
CA THR A 153 -6.57 17.98 -3.26
C THR A 153 -5.90 19.29 -3.65
N ILE A 154 -6.47 19.98 -4.63
CA ILE A 154 -6.01 21.31 -5.04
C ILE A 154 -6.92 22.35 -4.35
N PRO A 155 -6.36 23.22 -3.50
CA PRO A 155 -7.11 24.29 -2.87
C PRO A 155 -7.76 25.23 -3.91
N GLU A 156 -8.98 25.67 -3.66
CA GLU A 156 -9.67 26.63 -4.51
C GLU A 156 -9.39 28.09 -4.08
N GLN A 157 -9.00 28.25 -2.81
CA GLN A 157 -8.62 29.54 -2.24
C GLN A 157 -7.18 29.49 -1.73
N PRO A 158 -6.44 30.61 -1.69
CA PRO A 158 -5.03 30.64 -1.30
C PRO A 158 -4.75 30.17 0.13
N ASP A 159 -5.71 30.31 1.04
CA ASP A 159 -5.62 29.95 2.45
C ASP A 159 -6.27 28.59 2.77
N GLU A 160 -6.90 27.95 1.79
CA GLU A 160 -7.48 26.64 1.96
C GLU A 160 -6.38 25.57 2.06
N PRO A 161 -6.44 24.65 3.05
CA PRO A 161 -5.50 23.57 3.13
C PRO A 161 -5.77 22.47 2.06
N TYR A 162 -4.70 21.87 1.53
CA TYR A 162 -4.83 20.62 0.79
C TYR A 162 -4.98 19.42 1.75
N TRP A 163 -5.54 18.32 1.24
CA TRP A 163 -5.67 17.07 1.96
C TRP A 163 -5.17 15.91 1.11
N GLN A 164 -4.67 14.88 1.75
CA GLN A 164 -4.06 13.73 1.06
C GLN A 164 -4.58 12.41 1.60
N SER A 165 -4.61 11.42 0.72
CA SER A 165 -4.69 10.00 1.06
C SER A 165 -4.11 9.15 -0.09
N TYR A 166 -4.05 7.83 0.10
CA TYR A 166 -3.57 6.90 -0.92
C TYR A 166 -4.70 6.08 -1.55
N VAL A 167 -4.43 5.58 -2.76
CA VAL A 167 -4.91 4.30 -3.27
C VAL A 167 -3.71 3.36 -3.39
N THR A 168 -3.93 2.06 -3.20
CA THR A 168 -2.84 1.07 -3.12
C THR A 168 -3.17 -0.12 -4.00
N PHE A 169 -2.19 -0.61 -4.76
CA PHE A 169 -2.26 -1.83 -5.54
C PHE A 169 -0.88 -2.45 -5.73
N ILE A 170 -0.85 -3.68 -6.21
CA ILE A 170 0.35 -4.46 -6.44
C ILE A 170 0.52 -4.63 -7.95
N VAL A 171 1.69 -4.33 -8.49
CA VAL A 171 2.05 -4.81 -9.82
C VAL A 171 2.74 -6.15 -9.63
N LYS A 172 2.14 -7.20 -10.20
CA LYS A 172 2.67 -8.56 -10.21
C LYS A 172 3.33 -8.89 -11.53
N ASP A 173 4.23 -9.85 -11.53
CA ASP A 173 4.81 -10.45 -12.73
C ASP A 173 4.98 -11.97 -12.54
N ASP A 174 5.21 -12.68 -13.64
CA ASP A 174 5.37 -14.12 -13.65
C ASP A 174 6.85 -14.54 -13.84
N ARG A 175 7.77 -13.59 -13.68
CA ARG A 175 9.20 -13.88 -13.84
C ARG A 175 9.72 -14.71 -12.67
N PRO A 176 10.67 -15.61 -12.91
CA PRO A 176 11.42 -16.23 -11.82
C PRO A 176 12.14 -15.15 -11.00
N ALA A 177 12.07 -15.26 -9.68
CA ALA A 177 12.75 -14.41 -8.70
C ALA A 177 13.25 -15.26 -7.54
N ASP A 178 14.17 -14.74 -6.72
CA ASP A 178 14.66 -15.47 -5.55
C ASP A 178 13.57 -15.58 -4.48
N PHE A 179 12.69 -14.57 -4.39
CA PHE A 179 11.63 -14.50 -3.40
C PHE A 179 10.32 -14.02 -4.01
N LEU A 180 9.23 -14.64 -3.59
CA LEU A 180 7.87 -14.14 -3.77
C LEU A 180 7.41 -13.48 -2.46
N PHE A 181 7.17 -12.18 -2.50
CA PHE A 181 6.59 -11.43 -1.40
C PHE A 181 5.07 -11.41 -1.54
N GLN A 182 4.40 -12.25 -0.78
CA GLN A 182 2.94 -12.23 -0.70
C GLN A 182 2.51 -11.11 0.23
N CYS A 183 1.83 -10.10 -0.31
CA CYS A 183 1.19 -9.06 0.49
C CYS A 183 -0.06 -9.62 1.20
N SER A 184 -0.27 -9.22 2.45
CA SER A 184 -1.38 -9.70 3.27
C SER A 184 -2.66 -8.88 3.08
N ASP A 185 -3.02 -8.58 1.83
CA ASP A 185 -4.13 -7.68 1.50
C ASP A 185 -5.50 -8.16 2.03
N ASN A 186 -5.71 -9.47 2.18
CA ASN A 186 -6.86 -10.02 2.91
C ASN A 186 -6.87 -9.54 4.38
N THR A 187 -5.70 -9.52 5.03
CA THR A 187 -5.56 -9.03 6.41
C THR A 187 -5.83 -7.53 6.47
N TRP A 188 -5.30 -6.76 5.51
CA TRP A 188 -5.57 -5.32 5.48
C TRP A 188 -7.07 -5.02 5.40
N GLN A 189 -7.82 -5.77 4.57
CA GLN A 189 -9.28 -5.63 4.52
C GLN A 189 -9.99 -6.15 5.76
N ALA A 190 -9.50 -7.23 6.36
CA ALA A 190 -10.09 -7.80 7.57
C ALA A 190 -10.08 -6.80 8.74
N TYR A 191 -9.03 -5.99 8.85
CA TYR A 191 -8.89 -4.94 9.87
C TYR A 191 -9.42 -3.58 9.43
N ASN A 192 -9.64 -3.35 8.14
CA ASN A 192 -10.12 -2.07 7.62
C ASN A 192 -11.48 -1.70 8.21
N ARG A 193 -11.53 -0.60 8.95
CA ARG A 193 -12.73 -0.11 9.66
C ARG A 193 -13.60 0.83 8.85
N TRP A 194 -13.19 1.14 7.62
CA TRP A 194 -14.01 1.98 6.74
C TRP A 194 -15.42 1.37 6.54
N PRO A 195 -16.52 2.12 6.46
CA PRO A 195 -16.60 3.58 6.59
C PRO A 195 -16.84 4.06 8.03
N ASN A 196 -17.22 3.20 8.97
CA ASN A 196 -17.61 3.56 10.31
C ASN A 196 -17.50 2.36 11.26
N ASN A 197 -16.28 1.89 11.52
CA ASN A 197 -15.97 0.77 12.39
C ASN A 197 -16.54 -0.59 11.93
N TYR A 198 -16.66 -0.81 10.62
CA TYR A 198 -17.14 -2.07 10.04
C TYR A 198 -15.98 -2.93 9.54
N SER A 199 -15.40 -3.71 10.43
CA SER A 199 -14.39 -4.73 10.11
C SER A 199 -14.80 -6.10 10.66
N ILE A 200 -14.02 -7.14 10.31
CA ILE A 200 -14.28 -8.49 10.85
C ILE A 200 -14.24 -8.50 12.37
N TYR A 201 -13.39 -7.67 12.98
CA TYR A 201 -13.06 -7.75 14.42
C TYR A 201 -13.73 -6.68 15.29
N THR A 202 -14.66 -5.89 14.77
CA THR A 202 -15.22 -4.73 15.48
C THR A 202 -16.67 -4.92 15.94
N HIS A 203 -17.02 -6.11 16.45
CA HIS A 203 -18.37 -6.37 16.94
C HIS A 203 -18.73 -5.41 18.09
N PRO A 204 -19.82 -4.61 17.99
CA PRO A 204 -20.13 -3.52 18.92
C PRO A 204 -20.41 -4.00 20.36
N LYS A 205 -20.76 -5.28 20.54
CA LYS A 205 -21.01 -5.88 21.86
C LYS A 205 -19.77 -6.54 22.45
N GLY A 206 -18.59 -6.36 21.85
CA GLY A 206 -17.35 -7.03 22.29
C GLY A 206 -17.39 -8.55 22.18
N VAL A 207 -18.33 -9.10 21.41
CA VAL A 207 -18.43 -10.55 21.15
C VAL A 207 -17.28 -10.94 20.22
N GLN A 208 -16.63 -12.05 20.49
CA GLN A 208 -15.60 -12.59 19.58
C GLN A 208 -16.28 -13.18 18.34
N GLY A 209 -15.69 -12.90 17.18
CA GLY A 209 -16.15 -13.40 15.90
C GLY A 209 -16.32 -12.32 14.85
N PRO A 210 -16.61 -12.70 13.61
CA PRO A 210 -16.76 -11.75 12.51
C PRO A 210 -17.97 -10.82 12.77
N TRP A 211 -17.73 -9.50 12.72
CA TRP A 211 -18.80 -8.50 12.76
C TRP A 211 -19.38 -8.21 11.39
N ALA A 212 -18.52 -8.12 10.39
CA ALA A 212 -18.91 -7.80 9.04
C ALA A 212 -18.23 -8.74 8.04
N GLN A 213 -18.88 -8.97 6.91
CA GLN A 213 -18.16 -9.34 5.69
C GLN A 213 -17.47 -8.10 5.16
N VAL A 214 -16.32 -8.28 4.52
CA VAL A 214 -15.53 -7.19 3.96
C VAL A 214 -15.37 -7.37 2.46
N SER A 215 -15.35 -6.25 1.74
CA SER A 215 -15.12 -6.17 0.30
C SER A 215 -13.85 -5.40 0.03
N PHE A 216 -13.18 -5.72 -1.07
CA PHE A 216 -12.11 -4.88 -1.60
C PHE A 216 -12.61 -3.63 -2.30
N ASP A 217 -13.88 -3.60 -2.70
CA ASP A 217 -14.52 -2.45 -3.34
C ASP A 217 -14.91 -1.39 -2.30
N ARG A 218 -13.89 -0.89 -1.58
CA ARG A 218 -14.01 0.21 -0.63
C ARG A 218 -12.63 0.79 -0.30
N PRO A 219 -12.54 2.09 0.06
CA PRO A 219 -11.28 2.68 0.49
C PRO A 219 -10.69 1.95 1.69
N TYR A 220 -9.36 1.92 1.76
CA TYR A 220 -8.70 1.68 3.02
C TYR A 220 -8.81 2.93 3.89
N GLY A 221 -9.29 2.74 5.08
CA GLY A 221 -9.32 3.78 6.10
C GLY A 221 -7.95 3.98 6.74
N ARG A 222 -7.96 4.55 7.93
CA ARG A 222 -6.79 4.61 8.77
C ARG A 222 -6.39 3.20 9.21
N GLU A 223 -5.07 2.97 9.29
CA GLU A 223 -4.54 1.76 9.93
C GLU A 223 -5.21 1.53 11.28
N SER A 224 -5.55 0.29 11.61
CA SER A 224 -6.39 -0.01 12.75
C SER A 224 -5.77 -0.94 13.80
N GLN A 225 -4.78 -1.77 13.43
CA GLN A 225 -4.22 -2.75 14.37
C GLN A 225 -3.46 -2.07 15.51
N PHE A 226 -2.74 -0.99 15.22
CA PHE A 226 -1.98 -0.22 16.20
C PHE A 226 -2.47 1.22 16.36
N ALA A 227 -3.71 1.50 15.99
CA ALA A 227 -4.28 2.84 16.09
C ALA A 227 -4.14 3.48 17.49
N GLY A 228 -4.02 2.67 18.54
CA GLY A 228 -3.75 3.14 19.91
C GLY A 228 -2.26 3.37 20.22
N ILE A 229 -1.35 2.82 19.42
CA ILE A 229 0.10 2.87 19.64
C ILE A 229 0.75 3.82 18.65
N VAL A 230 0.48 3.63 17.36
CA VAL A 230 1.08 4.43 16.28
C VAL A 230 0.26 5.67 16.00
N ASN A 231 -1.05 5.60 16.11
CA ASN A 231 -2.00 6.70 15.92
C ASN A 231 -1.66 7.63 14.75
N ASP A 232 -1.16 7.07 13.66
CA ASP A 232 -0.62 7.85 12.55
C ASP A 232 -1.61 7.87 11.37
N PRO A 233 -2.30 8.99 11.14
CA PRO A 233 -3.19 9.14 10.00
C PRO A 233 -2.44 9.22 8.66
N LEU A 234 -1.11 9.33 8.67
CA LEU A 234 -0.30 9.46 7.46
C LEU A 234 -0.23 8.16 6.64
N THR A 235 -0.78 7.06 7.15
CA THR A 235 -0.97 5.79 6.43
C THR A 235 -2.32 5.67 5.72
N MET A 236 -3.17 6.68 5.79
CA MET A 236 -4.52 6.68 5.22
C MET A 236 -4.56 6.23 3.76
N GLY A 237 -5.29 5.16 3.49
CA GLY A 237 -5.45 4.59 2.14
C GLY A 237 -4.38 3.59 1.71
N SER A 238 -3.35 3.34 2.52
CA SER A 238 -2.26 2.39 2.19
C SER A 238 -2.57 0.93 2.58
N GLY A 239 -3.74 0.64 3.12
CA GLY A 239 -3.96 -0.60 3.84
C GLY A 239 -3.06 -0.66 5.06
N GLU A 240 -2.64 -1.86 5.45
CA GLU A 240 -1.69 -2.04 6.53
C GLU A 240 -0.26 -2.33 6.01
N PHE A 241 -0.02 -2.14 4.71
CA PHE A 241 1.29 -2.40 4.11
C PHE A 241 2.39 -1.52 4.72
N LEU A 242 2.16 -0.22 4.82
CA LEU A 242 3.21 0.71 5.29
C LEU A 242 3.70 0.39 6.71
N PRO A 243 2.82 0.17 7.71
CA PRO A 243 3.27 -0.09 9.07
C PRO A 243 3.83 -1.51 9.30
N PHE A 244 3.38 -2.52 8.54
CA PHE A 244 3.69 -3.91 8.89
C PHE A 244 4.57 -4.65 7.88
N GLU A 245 4.45 -4.36 6.59
CA GLU A 245 5.10 -5.14 5.54
C GLU A 245 6.19 -4.36 4.82
N PHE A 246 6.02 -3.06 4.64
CA PHE A 246 6.99 -2.22 3.96
C PHE A 246 8.40 -2.27 4.59
N PRO A 247 8.57 -2.32 5.92
CA PRO A 247 9.91 -2.47 6.51
C PRO A 247 10.66 -3.70 6.02
N LEU A 248 9.98 -4.85 5.88
CA LEU A 248 10.58 -6.07 5.35
C LEU A 248 10.87 -5.95 3.84
N ALA A 249 9.91 -5.47 3.05
CA ALA A 249 10.09 -5.26 1.61
C ALA A 249 11.25 -4.30 1.34
N TYR A 250 11.32 -3.19 2.07
CA TYR A 250 12.40 -2.22 2.00
C TYR A 250 13.76 -2.88 2.33
N TRP A 251 13.83 -3.68 3.40
CA TRP A 251 15.04 -4.37 3.82
C TRP A 251 15.51 -5.38 2.78
N MET A 252 14.60 -6.17 2.19
CA MET A 252 14.93 -7.13 1.15
C MET A 252 15.52 -6.43 -0.08
N GLU A 253 14.89 -5.37 -0.55
CA GLU A 253 15.37 -4.61 -1.69
C GLU A 253 16.68 -3.87 -1.39
N GLN A 254 16.88 -3.38 -0.15
CA GLN A 254 18.13 -2.77 0.30
C GLN A 254 19.31 -3.74 0.21
N HIS A 255 19.07 -5.01 0.52
CA HIS A 255 20.10 -6.05 0.49
C HIS A 255 20.27 -6.69 -0.91
N GLY A 256 19.51 -6.18 -1.90
CA GLY A 256 19.64 -6.60 -3.28
C GLY A 256 19.03 -7.97 -3.58
N TYR A 257 18.10 -8.44 -2.77
CA TYR A 257 17.35 -9.63 -3.10
C TYR A 257 16.46 -9.38 -4.34
N ASP A 258 16.39 -10.37 -5.22
CA ASP A 258 15.45 -10.33 -6.33
C ASP A 258 14.07 -10.79 -5.85
N VAL A 259 13.13 -9.85 -5.77
CA VAL A 259 11.81 -10.03 -5.18
C VAL A 259 10.73 -9.74 -6.20
N THR A 260 9.73 -10.61 -6.28
CA THR A 260 8.46 -10.33 -6.95
C THR A 260 7.34 -10.27 -5.92
N TYR A 261 6.24 -9.60 -6.24
CA TYR A 261 5.14 -9.32 -5.30
C TYR A 261 3.82 -9.85 -5.86
N CYS A 262 2.94 -10.33 -4.96
CA CYS A 262 1.60 -10.76 -5.31
C CYS A 262 0.59 -10.43 -4.20
N ALA A 263 -0.69 -10.40 -4.56
CA ALA A 263 -1.81 -10.34 -3.62
C ALA A 263 -2.17 -11.75 -3.12
N ASN A 264 -2.94 -11.85 -2.04
CA ASN A 264 -3.45 -13.14 -1.56
C ASN A 264 -4.22 -13.91 -2.64
N ALA A 265 -5.07 -13.21 -3.40
CA ALA A 265 -5.90 -13.82 -4.42
C ALA A 265 -5.11 -14.46 -5.57
N ASP A 266 -3.89 -13.98 -5.83
CA ASP A 266 -3.04 -14.50 -6.90
C ASP A 266 -2.56 -15.93 -6.65
N LEU A 267 -2.56 -16.36 -5.39
CA LEU A 267 -2.19 -17.74 -5.01
C LEU A 267 -3.32 -18.75 -5.17
N LEU A 268 -4.53 -18.30 -5.50
CA LEU A 268 -5.69 -19.19 -5.69
C LEU A 268 -5.77 -19.76 -7.10
N THR A 269 -5.11 -19.16 -8.05
CA THR A 269 -5.04 -19.62 -9.44
C THR A 269 -3.61 -20.02 -9.75
N PRO A 270 -3.28 -21.32 -9.73
CA PRO A 270 -2.01 -21.77 -10.30
C PRO A 270 -2.05 -21.49 -11.81
N ASP A 271 -1.17 -20.65 -12.29
CA ASP A 271 -0.88 -20.49 -13.72
C ASP A 271 0.10 -21.57 -14.17
#